data_172305751c48677dc33f2f6efdd71cde
#
_entry.id   172305751c48677dc33f2f6efdd71cde
#
_cell.length_a   1.000
_cell.length_b   1.000
_cell.length_c   1.000
_cell.angle_alpha   90.00
_cell.angle_beta   90.00
_cell.angle_gamma   90.00
#
_symmetry.space_group_name_H-M   'P 1'
#
loop_
_entity.id
_entity.type
_entity.pdbx_description
1 polymer ?
#
loop_
_entity_poly.entity_id
_entity_poly.type
_entity_poly.pdbx_seq_one_letter_code
_entity_poly.pdbx_strand_id
1 'polypeptide(L)'
;MVSRRSSDRTENKITRRWAKRGSRPSAPSDQRTASTYIFGAICPARGVGAGLVLPWCNSMTMNLHLAEISQAVAPGAHAVVLLDQAGWHTSPKLKVPANITLLPLPPKSPELNPTENVWQYLRDNWLSNRVFASARHIVDHCCDAWNKLVDQPWTIMSIGLRDWVHRF
;
A
#
# COMPACT_ATOMS: atom_id res chain seq x y z
N MET A 1 1.08 12.29 -4.61
CA MET A 1 0.86 11.13 -3.72
C MET A 1 0.26 9.99 -4.52
N VAL A 2 0.68 8.78 -4.31
CA VAL A 2 0.25 7.62 -5.11
C VAL A 2 -0.45 6.64 -4.20
N SER A 3 -1.65 6.21 -4.59
CA SER A 3 -2.47 5.27 -3.82
C SER A 3 -2.74 4.00 -4.63
N ARG A 4 -2.57 2.86 -4.03
CA ARG A 4 -3.02 1.58 -4.56
C ARG A 4 -3.42 0.63 -3.44
N ARG A 5 -4.34 -0.29 -3.79
CA ARG A 5 -4.71 -1.44 -3.00
C ARG A 5 -3.61 -2.50 -3.07
N SER A 6 -3.14 -3.00 -1.94
CA SER A 6 -2.73 -4.38 -1.85
C SER A 6 -3.97 -5.24 -1.57
N SER A 7 -4.45 -5.95 -2.57
CA SER A 7 -5.28 -7.13 -2.32
C SER A 7 -4.34 -8.27 -1.95
N ASP A 8 -3.60 -8.11 -0.89
CA ASP A 8 -3.04 -9.27 -0.26
C ASP A 8 -4.19 -9.97 0.46
N ARG A 9 -4.97 -10.76 -0.30
CA ARG A 9 -5.34 -12.03 0.27
C ARG A 9 -4.06 -12.55 0.88
N THR A 10 -4.08 -12.90 2.14
CA THR A 10 -3.03 -13.69 2.78
C THR A 10 -2.97 -15.09 2.14
N GLU A 11 -3.01 -15.14 0.81
CA GLU A 11 -2.44 -16.22 0.06
C GLU A 11 -0.96 -16.07 0.30
N ASN A 12 -0.47 -16.86 1.24
CA ASN A 12 0.93 -17.04 1.58
C ASN A 12 1.76 -17.19 0.31
N LYS A 13 2.04 -16.09 -0.37
CA LYS A 13 3.02 -16.09 -1.44
C LYS A 13 4.37 -16.33 -0.78
N ILE A 14 4.82 -17.55 -0.93
CA ILE A 14 6.15 -17.97 -0.49
C ILE A 14 7.15 -17.07 -1.20
N THR A 15 7.77 -16.15 -0.46
CA THR A 15 8.88 -15.36 -0.98
C THR A 15 10.18 -16.16 -0.90
N ARG A 16 11.11 -15.84 -1.78
CA ARG A 16 12.43 -16.45 -1.80
C ARG A 16 13.15 -16.17 -0.48
N ARG A 17 13.84 -17.19 0.03
CA ARG A 17 14.71 -17.07 1.21
C ARG A 17 16.12 -17.48 0.85
N TRP A 18 17.08 -16.84 1.48
CA TRP A 18 18.44 -17.31 1.44
C TRP A 18 18.54 -18.65 2.15
N ALA A 19 19.14 -19.64 1.50
CA ALA A 19 19.32 -20.96 2.04
C ALA A 19 20.60 -21.57 1.48
N LYS A 20 21.12 -22.62 2.14
CA LYS A 20 22.29 -23.36 1.65
C LYS A 20 21.99 -23.90 0.25
N ARG A 21 22.94 -23.77 -0.67
CA ARG A 21 22.84 -24.31 -2.03
C ARG A 21 22.44 -25.79 -2.01
N GLY A 22 21.43 -26.16 -2.79
CA GLY A 22 20.89 -27.53 -2.83
C GLY A 22 19.87 -27.87 -1.75
N SER A 23 19.56 -26.94 -0.81
CA SER A 23 18.48 -27.13 0.18
C SER A 23 17.17 -26.49 -0.30
N ARG A 24 16.03 -27.06 0.15
CA ARG A 24 14.71 -26.46 0.03
C ARG A 24 14.22 -26.06 1.43
N PRO A 25 14.38 -24.80 1.83
CA PRO A 25 13.86 -24.36 3.11
C PRO A 25 12.34 -24.48 3.14
N SER A 26 11.79 -25.06 4.21
CA SER A 26 10.34 -25.07 4.44
C SER A 26 9.89 -23.66 4.83
N ALA A 27 8.73 -23.25 4.30
CA ALA A 27 8.06 -22.02 4.71
C ALA A 27 6.67 -22.39 5.25
N PRO A 28 6.25 -21.80 6.38
CA PRO A 28 4.90 -22.00 6.88
C PRO A 28 3.90 -21.42 5.88
N SER A 29 2.80 -22.14 5.61
CA SER A 29 1.69 -21.69 4.78
C SER A 29 0.42 -21.65 5.63
N ASP A 30 -0.20 -20.46 5.74
CA ASP A 30 -1.48 -20.32 6.41
C ASP A 30 -2.61 -20.62 5.40
N GLN A 31 -3.44 -21.62 5.67
CA GLN A 31 -4.55 -22.04 4.81
C GLN A 31 -5.87 -21.34 5.16
N ARG A 32 -5.88 -20.42 6.12
CA ARG A 32 -7.10 -19.73 6.55
C ARG A 32 -7.51 -18.67 5.55
N THR A 33 -8.82 -18.41 5.48
CA THR A 33 -9.45 -17.48 4.53
C THR A 33 -9.59 -16.05 5.07
N ALA A 34 -9.11 -15.77 6.29
CA ALA A 34 -9.16 -14.43 6.86
C ALA A 34 -8.28 -13.47 6.04
N SER A 35 -8.86 -12.37 5.60
CA SER A 35 -8.16 -11.36 4.80
C SER A 35 -8.42 -9.96 5.32
N THR A 36 -7.44 -9.08 5.12
CA THR A 36 -7.56 -7.65 5.34
C THR A 36 -6.95 -6.89 4.17
N TYR A 37 -7.24 -5.61 4.08
CA TYR A 37 -6.77 -4.74 3.00
C TYR A 37 -5.95 -3.61 3.58
N ILE A 38 -4.74 -3.41 3.05
CA ILE A 38 -3.93 -2.24 3.35
C ILE A 38 -4.20 -1.21 2.26
N PHE A 39 -4.73 -0.06 2.65
CA PHE A 39 -4.81 1.14 1.82
C PHE A 39 -3.57 1.97 2.12
N GLY A 40 -2.79 2.30 1.12
CA GLY A 40 -1.57 3.06 1.31
C GLY A 40 -1.37 4.09 0.22
N ALA A 41 -0.95 5.26 0.61
CA ALA A 41 -0.51 6.32 -0.29
C ALA A 41 0.83 6.86 0.19
N ILE A 42 1.74 7.12 -0.73
CA ILE A 42 3.06 7.70 -0.43
C ILE A 42 3.29 8.99 -1.19
N CYS A 43 4.08 9.87 -0.60
CA CYS A 43 4.67 11.02 -1.27
C CYS A 43 6.20 10.85 -1.29
N PRO A 44 6.78 10.29 -2.36
CA PRO A 44 8.22 10.03 -2.43
C PRO A 44 9.06 11.29 -2.25
N ALA A 45 8.61 12.42 -2.78
CA ALA A 45 9.32 13.69 -2.66
C ALA A 45 9.50 14.18 -1.20
N ARG A 46 8.63 13.74 -0.29
CA ARG A 46 8.65 14.13 1.13
C ARG A 46 8.96 12.99 2.08
N GLY A 47 9.05 11.77 1.60
CA GLY A 47 9.25 10.57 2.42
C GLY A 47 8.11 10.31 3.42
N VAL A 48 6.88 10.72 3.10
CA VAL A 48 5.71 10.53 3.97
C VAL A 48 4.71 9.57 3.35
N GLY A 49 3.95 8.89 4.21
CA GLY A 49 2.88 7.99 3.79
C GLY A 49 1.64 8.15 4.67
N ALA A 50 0.48 7.84 4.10
CA ALA A 50 -0.79 7.72 4.79
C ALA A 50 -1.38 6.34 4.51
N GLY A 51 -1.86 5.63 5.54
CA GLY A 51 -2.37 4.29 5.35
C GLY A 51 -3.42 3.87 6.36
N LEU A 52 -4.28 2.95 5.92
CA LEU A 52 -5.31 2.33 6.75
C LEU A 52 -5.34 0.82 6.49
N VAL A 53 -5.61 0.05 7.53
CA VAL A 53 -5.85 -1.40 7.44
C VAL A 53 -7.33 -1.64 7.70
N LEU A 54 -8.05 -2.14 6.69
CA LEU A 54 -9.50 -2.22 6.69
C LEU A 54 -9.98 -3.62 6.24
N PRO A 55 -11.13 -4.11 6.78
CA PRO A 55 -11.65 -5.44 6.46
C PRO A 55 -12.28 -5.54 5.06
N TRP A 56 -12.65 -4.44 4.47
CA TRP A 56 -13.35 -4.37 3.18
C TRP A 56 -12.63 -3.44 2.20
N CYS A 57 -12.88 -3.65 0.91
CA CYS A 57 -12.41 -2.79 -0.15
C CYS A 57 -13.58 -2.35 -1.03
N ASN A 58 -14.07 -1.14 -0.78
CA ASN A 58 -15.19 -0.50 -1.49
C ASN A 58 -15.07 1.03 -1.47
N SER A 59 -16.03 1.74 -2.06
CA SER A 59 -16.02 3.20 -2.10
C SER A 59 -16.09 3.86 -0.71
N MET A 60 -16.71 3.20 0.28
CA MET A 60 -16.78 3.73 1.65
C MET A 60 -15.39 3.71 2.31
N THR A 61 -14.67 2.60 2.21
CA THR A 61 -13.31 2.48 2.75
C THR A 61 -12.32 3.37 1.99
N MET A 62 -12.54 3.58 0.68
CA MET A 62 -11.76 4.55 -0.09
C MET A 62 -12.01 5.99 0.39
N ASN A 63 -13.23 6.36 0.77
CA ASN A 63 -13.50 7.68 1.36
C ASN A 63 -12.76 7.88 2.68
N LEU A 64 -12.66 6.84 3.53
CA LEU A 64 -11.85 6.90 4.76
C LEU A 64 -10.37 7.12 4.43
N HIS A 65 -9.86 6.40 3.43
CA HIS A 65 -8.47 6.56 3.01
C HIS A 65 -8.20 7.95 2.43
N LEU A 66 -9.10 8.52 1.64
CA LEU A 66 -8.97 9.89 1.14
C LEU A 66 -8.97 10.92 2.28
N ALA A 67 -9.79 10.70 3.32
CA ALA A 67 -9.79 11.56 4.50
C ALA A 67 -8.44 11.47 5.26
N GLU A 68 -7.87 10.27 5.38
CA GLU A 68 -6.55 10.06 5.99
C GLU A 68 -5.44 10.75 5.19
N ILE A 69 -5.46 10.60 3.86
CA ILE A 69 -4.52 11.32 2.98
C ILE A 69 -4.66 12.83 3.16
N SER A 70 -5.90 13.34 3.21
CA SER A 70 -6.17 14.76 3.38
C SER A 70 -5.56 15.35 4.66
N GLN A 71 -5.59 14.59 5.75
CA GLN A 71 -4.99 14.98 7.02
C GLN A 71 -3.44 14.96 6.97
N ALA A 72 -2.86 14.05 6.18
CA ALA A 72 -1.41 13.96 6.00
C ALA A 72 -0.84 15.03 5.05
N VAL A 73 -1.69 15.73 4.31
CA VAL A 73 -1.27 16.87 3.45
C VAL A 73 -0.93 18.07 4.32
N ALA A 74 0.21 18.69 4.05
CA ALA A 74 0.64 19.87 4.81
C ALA A 74 -0.39 21.00 4.72
N PRO A 75 -0.55 21.81 5.79
CA PRO A 75 -1.43 22.97 5.77
C PRO A 75 -1.16 23.89 4.58
N GLY A 76 -2.21 24.27 3.86
CA GLY A 76 -2.11 25.14 2.68
C GLY A 76 -1.60 24.44 1.40
N ALA A 77 -1.21 23.16 1.47
CA ALA A 77 -0.81 22.39 0.30
C ALA A 77 -2.01 21.67 -0.35
N HIS A 78 -1.82 21.27 -1.61
CA HIS A 78 -2.78 20.48 -2.37
C HIS A 78 -2.11 19.21 -2.88
N ALA A 79 -2.75 18.05 -2.69
CA ALA A 79 -2.23 16.77 -3.15
C ALA A 79 -2.87 16.34 -4.47
N VAL A 80 -2.06 15.97 -5.44
CA VAL A 80 -2.51 15.20 -6.60
C VAL A 80 -2.28 13.72 -6.28
N VAL A 81 -3.36 12.95 -6.20
CA VAL A 81 -3.31 11.52 -5.89
C VAL A 81 -3.42 10.72 -7.17
N LEU A 82 -2.33 10.07 -7.53
CA LEU A 82 -2.28 9.13 -8.65
C LEU A 82 -2.86 7.79 -8.20
N LEU A 83 -3.76 7.22 -8.99
CA LEU A 83 -4.42 5.96 -8.65
C LEU A 83 -4.72 5.15 -9.92
N ASP A 84 -4.82 3.84 -9.78
CA ASP A 84 -5.27 2.98 -10.86
C ASP A 84 -6.78 3.14 -11.11
N GLN A 85 -7.28 2.57 -12.21
CA GLN A 85 -8.69 2.66 -12.59
C GLN A 85 -9.55 1.53 -11.97
N ALA A 86 -9.27 1.09 -10.75
CA ALA A 86 -10.16 0.17 -10.07
C ALA A 86 -11.54 0.80 -9.86
N GLY A 87 -12.60 0.00 -9.98
CA GLY A 87 -13.98 0.50 -9.99
C GLY A 87 -14.39 1.35 -8.77
N TRP A 88 -13.79 1.14 -7.60
CA TRP A 88 -14.01 1.98 -6.42
C TRP A 88 -13.20 3.29 -6.45
N HIS A 89 -12.16 3.41 -7.30
CA HIS A 89 -11.40 4.64 -7.50
C HIS A 89 -12.10 5.64 -8.42
N THR A 90 -13.01 5.16 -9.26
CA THR A 90 -13.76 5.97 -10.22
C THR A 90 -15.25 6.06 -9.87
N SER A 91 -15.64 5.58 -8.69
CA SER A 91 -17.03 5.55 -8.24
C SER A 91 -17.57 6.97 -8.03
N PRO A 92 -18.82 7.28 -8.49
CA PRO A 92 -19.47 8.55 -8.21
C PRO A 92 -19.80 8.76 -6.72
N LYS A 93 -19.63 7.71 -5.90
CA LYS A 93 -19.84 7.77 -4.43
C LYS A 93 -18.61 8.28 -3.68
N LEU A 94 -17.53 8.61 -4.38
CA LEU A 94 -16.32 9.14 -3.74
C LEU A 94 -16.56 10.57 -3.25
N LYS A 95 -16.14 10.82 -2.01
CA LYS A 95 -16.11 12.14 -1.39
C LYS A 95 -14.67 12.62 -1.37
N VAL A 96 -14.27 13.35 -2.39
CA VAL A 96 -12.90 13.85 -2.53
C VAL A 96 -12.73 15.11 -1.68
N PRO A 97 -11.79 15.14 -0.70
CA PRO A 97 -11.49 16.33 0.07
C PRO A 97 -11.03 17.51 -0.81
N ALA A 98 -11.29 18.75 -0.36
CA ALA A 98 -11.00 19.96 -1.13
C ALA A 98 -9.49 20.17 -1.44
N ASN A 99 -8.61 19.60 -0.61
CA ASN A 99 -7.17 19.65 -0.79
C ASN A 99 -6.59 18.45 -1.56
N ILE A 100 -7.45 17.69 -2.26
CA ILE A 100 -7.05 16.52 -3.07
C ILE A 100 -7.62 16.63 -4.48
N THR A 101 -6.80 16.31 -5.47
CA THR A 101 -7.23 16.02 -6.84
C THR A 101 -6.88 14.57 -7.18
N LEU A 102 -7.84 13.81 -7.67
CA LEU A 102 -7.62 12.45 -8.14
C LEU A 102 -7.19 12.46 -9.61
N LEU A 103 -6.09 11.79 -9.92
CA LEU A 103 -5.57 11.63 -11.28
C LEU A 103 -5.45 10.14 -11.60
N PRO A 104 -6.40 9.57 -12.36
CA PRO A 104 -6.32 8.17 -12.77
C PRO A 104 -5.14 7.94 -13.71
N LEU A 105 -4.35 6.90 -13.43
CA LEU A 105 -3.29 6.44 -14.32
C LEU A 105 -3.90 5.76 -15.57
N PRO A 106 -3.19 5.70 -16.69
CA PRO A 106 -3.63 4.94 -17.85
C PRO A 106 -3.94 3.47 -17.47
N PRO A 107 -4.91 2.83 -18.14
CA PRO A 107 -5.22 1.44 -17.88
C PRO A 107 -4.03 0.54 -18.22
N LYS A 108 -3.85 -0.53 -17.42
CA LYS A 108 -2.78 -1.54 -17.61
C LYS A 108 -1.34 -1.00 -17.56
N SER A 109 -1.10 0.08 -16.82
CA SER A 109 0.23 0.70 -16.65
C SER A 109 0.73 0.60 -15.19
N PRO A 110 0.96 -0.62 -14.66
CA PRO A 110 1.42 -0.78 -13.27
C PRO A 110 2.83 -0.20 -13.06
N GLU A 111 3.64 -0.12 -14.10
CA GLU A 111 4.98 0.48 -14.09
C GLU A 111 4.97 1.97 -13.74
N LEU A 112 3.86 2.64 -14.00
CA LEU A 112 3.68 4.04 -13.64
C LEU A 112 3.28 4.23 -12.17
N ASN A 113 2.95 3.15 -11.45
CA ASN A 113 2.50 3.24 -10.08
C ASN A 113 3.62 2.86 -9.09
N PRO A 114 4.32 3.83 -8.46
CA PRO A 114 5.41 3.54 -7.53
C PRO A 114 4.96 2.79 -6.28
N THR A 115 3.67 2.75 -5.96
CA THR A 115 3.14 2.01 -4.81
C THR A 115 3.33 0.48 -4.97
N GLU A 116 3.53 -0.02 -6.19
CA GLU A 116 3.90 -1.44 -6.40
C GLU A 116 5.18 -1.81 -5.67
N ASN A 117 6.18 -0.93 -5.71
CA ASN A 117 7.44 -1.16 -5.01
C ASN A 117 7.23 -1.16 -3.49
N VAL A 118 6.30 -0.33 -2.99
CA VAL A 118 5.93 -0.32 -1.57
C VAL A 118 5.36 -1.67 -1.15
N TRP A 119 4.42 -2.22 -1.95
CA TRP A 119 3.85 -3.53 -1.64
C TRP A 119 4.88 -4.64 -1.71
N GLN A 120 5.77 -4.59 -2.69
CA GLN A 120 6.87 -5.54 -2.79
C GLN A 120 7.78 -5.44 -1.56
N TYR A 121 8.17 -4.23 -1.17
CA TYR A 121 9.01 -4.00 0.00
C TYR A 121 8.37 -4.51 1.30
N LEU A 122 7.08 -4.22 1.53
CA LEU A 122 6.34 -4.69 2.71
C LEU A 122 6.28 -6.22 2.76
N ARG A 123 6.02 -6.87 1.60
CA ARG A 123 6.01 -8.33 1.49
C ARG A 123 7.37 -8.93 1.81
N ASP A 124 8.41 -8.43 1.18
CA ASP A 124 9.76 -9.02 1.28
C ASP A 124 10.34 -8.87 2.68
N ASN A 125 10.02 -7.79 3.38
CA ASN A 125 10.61 -7.50 4.68
C ASN A 125 9.74 -7.97 5.85
N TRP A 126 8.40 -7.85 5.77
CA TRP A 126 7.57 -8.02 6.97
C TRP A 126 6.34 -8.90 6.80
N LEU A 127 5.66 -8.92 5.65
CA LEU A 127 4.34 -9.53 5.51
C LEU A 127 4.36 -10.99 5.02
N SER A 128 5.47 -11.47 4.45
CA SER A 128 5.54 -12.83 3.88
C SER A 128 6.01 -13.88 4.87
N ASN A 129 5.71 -15.15 4.55
CA ASN A 129 6.17 -16.34 5.28
C ASN A 129 5.77 -16.37 6.76
N ARG A 130 4.55 -15.97 7.08
CA ARG A 130 4.02 -15.96 8.45
C ARG A 130 2.73 -16.76 8.56
N VAL A 131 2.49 -17.30 9.76
CA VAL A 131 1.21 -17.89 10.15
C VAL A 131 0.60 -16.97 11.21
N PHE A 132 -0.64 -16.56 10.99
CA PHE A 132 -1.32 -15.64 11.89
C PHE A 132 -2.26 -16.40 12.83
N ALA A 133 -2.26 -16.08 14.11
CA ALA A 133 -3.11 -16.74 15.09
C ALA A 133 -4.60 -16.39 14.95
N SER A 134 -4.90 -15.17 14.49
CA SER A 134 -6.26 -14.64 14.33
C SER A 134 -6.33 -13.54 13.28
N ALA A 135 -7.55 -13.16 12.86
CA ALA A 135 -7.77 -12.00 11.98
C ALA A 135 -7.23 -10.71 12.62
N ARG A 136 -7.37 -10.54 13.93
CA ARG A 136 -6.80 -9.40 14.65
C ARG A 136 -5.27 -9.37 14.53
N HIS A 137 -4.62 -10.51 14.69
CA HIS A 137 -3.17 -10.61 14.53
C HIS A 137 -2.70 -10.21 13.12
N ILE A 138 -3.51 -10.49 12.07
CA ILE A 138 -3.23 -10.01 10.71
C ILE A 138 -3.27 -8.48 10.66
N VAL A 139 -4.33 -7.87 11.19
CA VAL A 139 -4.50 -6.41 11.21
C VAL A 139 -3.36 -5.74 11.95
N ASP A 140 -3.07 -6.20 13.19
CA ASP A 140 -2.00 -5.63 14.02
C ASP A 140 -0.65 -5.69 13.28
N HIS A 141 -0.37 -6.84 12.64
CA HIS A 141 0.87 -7.01 11.88
C HIS A 141 0.96 -6.14 10.62
N CYS A 142 -0.15 -5.93 9.92
CA CYS A 142 -0.23 -5.03 8.79
C CYS A 142 -0.01 -3.57 9.22
N CYS A 143 -0.60 -3.16 10.35
CA CYS A 143 -0.39 -1.84 10.93
C CYS A 143 1.09 -1.63 11.32
N ASP A 144 1.69 -2.61 11.99
CA ASP A 144 3.10 -2.56 12.38
C ASP A 144 4.02 -2.45 11.16
N ALA A 145 3.75 -3.23 10.11
CA ALA A 145 4.54 -3.18 8.88
C ALA A 145 4.44 -1.82 8.18
N TRP A 146 3.22 -1.25 8.13
CA TRP A 146 3.02 0.08 7.57
C TRP A 146 3.72 1.16 8.38
N ASN A 147 3.58 1.14 9.70
CA ASN A 147 4.22 2.10 10.60
C ASN A 147 5.75 2.04 10.49
N LYS A 148 6.34 0.83 10.44
CA LYS A 148 7.77 0.66 10.21
C LYS A 148 8.24 1.27 8.88
N LEU A 149 7.41 1.24 7.85
CA LEU A 149 7.73 1.90 6.59
C LEU A 149 7.68 3.43 6.72
N VAL A 150 6.63 3.95 7.36
CA VAL A 150 6.44 5.41 7.55
C VAL A 150 7.53 6.00 8.43
N ASP A 151 8.05 5.23 9.39
CA ASP A 151 9.20 5.61 10.23
C ASP A 151 10.54 5.64 9.45
N GLN A 152 10.51 5.27 8.15
CA GLN A 152 11.69 5.24 7.28
C GLN A 152 11.50 6.15 6.05
N PRO A 153 11.51 7.50 6.20
CA PRO A 153 11.30 8.44 5.09
C PRO A 153 12.22 8.17 3.89
N TRP A 154 13.48 7.88 4.16
CA TRP A 154 14.48 7.57 3.12
C TRP A 154 14.13 6.33 2.30
N THR A 155 13.54 5.34 2.94
CA THR A 155 13.05 4.13 2.26
C THR A 155 11.88 4.49 1.34
N ILE A 156 10.90 5.27 1.81
CA ILE A 156 9.79 5.74 0.97
C ILE A 156 10.30 6.52 -0.24
N MET A 157 11.25 7.44 -0.02
CA MET A 157 11.87 8.22 -1.09
C MET A 157 12.55 7.32 -2.11
N SER A 158 13.35 6.36 -1.66
CA SER A 158 14.11 5.46 -2.52
C SER A 158 13.22 4.51 -3.33
N ILE A 159 12.28 3.82 -2.69
CA ILE A 159 11.44 2.83 -3.38
C ILE A 159 10.33 3.47 -4.22
N GLY A 160 9.89 4.67 -3.84
CA GLY A 160 8.87 5.43 -4.55
C GLY A 160 9.40 6.31 -5.67
N LEU A 161 10.73 6.45 -5.79
CA LEU A 161 11.35 7.30 -6.80
C LEU A 161 11.11 6.74 -8.19
N ARG A 162 10.59 7.60 -9.08
CA ARG A 162 10.45 7.33 -10.51
C ARG A 162 10.86 8.58 -11.27
N ASP A 163 11.66 8.44 -12.31
CA ASP A 163 12.22 9.57 -13.08
C ASP A 163 11.14 10.53 -13.60
N TRP A 164 9.98 9.98 -13.98
CA TRP A 164 8.87 10.77 -14.48
C TRP A 164 8.14 11.57 -13.39
N VAL A 165 8.20 11.17 -12.10
CA VAL A 165 7.56 11.88 -10.99
C VAL A 165 8.30 13.15 -10.61
N HIS A 166 9.56 13.28 -11.00
CA HIS A 166 10.44 14.40 -10.63
C HIS A 166 10.59 15.46 -11.70
N ARG A 167 9.93 15.30 -12.83
CA ARG A 167 10.04 16.23 -13.97
C ARG A 167 8.91 17.26 -14.06
N PHE A 168 8.12 17.39 -13.00
CA PHE A 168 7.05 18.38 -12.92
C PHE A 168 7.33 19.41 -11.82
#